data_6dc2692b1677044158275e2851bdc2ca
#
_entry.id   6dc2692b1677044158275e2851bdc2ca
#
_cell.length_a   1.000
_cell.length_b   1.000
_cell.length_c   1.000
_cell.angle_alpha   90.00
_cell.angle_beta   90.00
_cell.angle_gamma   90.00
#
_symmetry.space_group_name_H-M   'P 1'
#
loop_
_entity.id
_entity.type
_entity.pdbx_description
1 polymer ?
#
loop_
_entity_poly.entity_id
_entity_poly.type
_entity_poly.pdbx_seq_one_letter_code
_entity_poly.pdbx_strand_id
1 'polypeptide(L)'
;MVYCQRNNIRFLLSSKGANFAYDKGWDDYFLPFCRELNLYHQTMMNPRYEAPLPTTGKREKIKRCMFALQKKLWRIDLLTYDIFHDVRRQYVDDNLIDACREISNRIWQYNKQTQDAIKQRISTLSLPDTYVSVHIRRGDKAREAAHTDIDKYITLIEVNTSCRDVFVATDDYSVYEELCAKYPDWQFYTLTPAVNRGYDQRKFEAFSAEHRRDEMLTLFSDIELLAASSLFVGTLSSNIGMYLYWRMPQGRCIGVDYNQWKIW
;
A
#
# COMPACT_ATOMS: atom_id res chain seq x y z
N MET A 1 -13.53 -0.95 -6.37
CA MET A 1 -14.11 0.28 -6.96
C MET A 1 -14.34 0.14 -8.46
N VAL A 2 -13.36 -0.27 -9.29
CA VAL A 2 -13.55 -0.49 -10.75
C VAL A 2 -14.78 -1.36 -11.05
N TYR A 3 -14.91 -2.49 -10.34
CA TYR A 3 -16.11 -3.34 -10.45
C TYR A 3 -17.42 -2.59 -10.19
N CYS A 4 -17.47 -1.83 -9.11
CA CYS A 4 -18.66 -1.05 -8.75
C CYS A 4 -19.00 -0.02 -9.84
N GLN A 5 -18.00 0.66 -10.37
CA GLN A 5 -18.15 1.65 -11.44
C GLN A 5 -18.69 1.02 -12.72
N ARG A 6 -18.07 -0.09 -13.17
CA ARG A 6 -18.48 -0.81 -14.41
C ARG A 6 -19.85 -1.44 -14.31
N ASN A 7 -20.31 -1.78 -13.13
CA ASN A 7 -21.62 -2.42 -12.89
C ASN A 7 -22.68 -1.45 -12.34
N ASN A 8 -22.40 -0.15 -12.30
CA ASN A 8 -23.29 0.87 -11.74
C ASN A 8 -23.72 0.54 -10.29
N ILE A 9 -22.81 -0.02 -9.49
CA ILE A 9 -23.01 -0.39 -8.09
C ILE A 9 -22.43 0.71 -7.21
N ARG A 10 -23.19 1.14 -6.21
CA ARG A 10 -22.70 2.12 -5.25
C ARG A 10 -21.60 1.53 -4.37
N PHE A 11 -20.41 2.10 -4.41
CA PHE A 11 -19.33 1.76 -3.49
C PHE A 11 -19.59 2.39 -2.10
N LEU A 12 -19.35 1.61 -1.05
CA LEU A 12 -19.44 2.05 0.35
C LEU A 12 -18.11 1.77 1.04
N LEU A 13 -17.65 2.73 1.84
CA LEU A 13 -16.42 2.62 2.63
C LEU A 13 -16.76 2.43 4.11
N SER A 14 -15.97 1.61 4.79
CA SER A 14 -15.98 1.46 6.25
C SER A 14 -14.54 1.25 6.70
N SER A 15 -13.86 2.32 7.06
CA SER A 15 -12.42 2.31 7.32
C SER A 15 -12.04 2.59 8.78
N LYS A 16 -12.97 3.00 9.63
CA LYS A 16 -12.69 3.34 11.04
C LYS A 16 -12.01 2.20 11.83
N GLY A 17 -12.27 0.96 11.47
CA GLY A 17 -11.64 -0.22 12.10
C GLY A 17 -10.49 -0.80 11.29
N ALA A 18 -10.04 -0.14 10.25
CA ALA A 18 -8.88 -0.58 9.48
C ALA A 18 -7.60 -0.43 10.31
N ASN A 19 -6.63 -1.31 10.09
CA ASN A 19 -5.37 -1.32 10.84
C ASN A 19 -4.55 -0.03 10.68
N PHE A 20 -4.66 0.66 9.56
CA PHE A 20 -3.99 1.94 9.32
C PHE A 20 -4.63 3.11 10.07
N ALA A 21 -5.89 2.99 10.50
CA ALA A 21 -6.61 4.06 11.19
C ALA A 21 -6.00 4.38 12.56
N TYR A 22 -5.92 5.66 12.90
CA TYR A 22 -5.58 6.04 14.26
C TYR A 22 -6.77 6.65 15.04
N ASP A 23 -7.78 7.23 14.36
CA ASP A 23 -9.00 7.79 14.95
C ASP A 23 -10.24 7.61 14.06
N LYS A 24 -10.23 8.16 12.84
CA LYS A 24 -11.39 8.27 11.95
C LYS A 24 -11.40 7.26 10.81
N GLY A 25 -10.27 6.61 10.52
CA GLY A 25 -10.09 5.76 9.38
C GLY A 25 -9.51 6.48 8.17
N TRP A 26 -10.20 6.45 7.03
CA TRP A 26 -9.75 7.10 5.80
C TRP A 26 -9.46 8.59 6.00
N ASP A 27 -10.35 9.30 6.69
CA ASP A 27 -10.26 10.74 6.93
C ASP A 27 -9.10 11.15 7.84
N ASP A 28 -8.42 10.17 8.46
CA ASP A 28 -7.18 10.43 9.21
C ASP A 28 -6.08 11.00 8.31
N TYR A 29 -6.07 10.60 7.04
CA TYR A 29 -4.99 10.91 6.10
C TYR A 29 -5.46 11.54 4.79
N PHE A 30 -6.68 11.24 4.34
CA PHE A 30 -7.18 11.58 3.02
C PHE A 30 -8.40 12.48 3.07
N LEU A 31 -8.70 13.14 1.96
CA LEU A 31 -9.98 13.80 1.77
C LEU A 31 -11.08 12.76 1.61
N PRO A 32 -12.28 13.00 2.17
CA PRO A 32 -13.40 12.11 1.99
C PRO A 32 -13.85 12.07 0.52
N PHE A 33 -13.96 10.88 -0.05
CA PHE A 33 -14.42 10.67 -1.44
C PHE A 33 -15.81 10.01 -1.53
N CYS A 34 -16.28 9.44 -0.45
CA CYS A 34 -17.63 8.90 -0.31
C CYS A 34 -18.06 8.92 1.15
N ARG A 35 -19.34 8.69 1.41
CA ARG A 35 -19.85 8.57 2.79
C ARG A 35 -19.33 7.27 3.41
N GLU A 36 -18.69 7.38 4.56
CA GLU A 36 -18.34 6.23 5.38
C GLU A 36 -19.54 5.68 6.16
N LEU A 37 -19.56 4.37 6.31
CA LEU A 37 -20.51 3.64 7.12
C LEU A 37 -19.83 3.05 8.35
N ASN A 38 -20.41 3.26 9.53
CA ASN A 38 -20.02 2.51 10.72
C ASN A 38 -20.72 1.14 10.69
N LEU A 39 -19.95 0.11 10.34
CA LEU A 39 -20.43 -1.27 10.39
C LEU A 39 -20.05 -1.92 11.73
N TYR A 40 -20.97 -2.69 12.32
CA TYR A 40 -20.75 -3.31 13.63
C TYR A 40 -19.68 -4.42 13.62
N HIS A 41 -19.26 -4.90 12.45
CA HIS A 41 -18.34 -6.03 12.32
C HIS A 41 -17.32 -5.85 11.21
N GLN A 42 -16.39 -4.92 11.38
CA GLN A 42 -15.34 -4.66 10.39
C GLN A 42 -14.31 -5.80 10.27
N THR A 43 -13.97 -6.45 11.39
CA THR A 43 -12.98 -7.56 11.43
C THR A 43 -13.44 -8.82 10.69
N MET A 44 -14.75 -9.00 10.47
CA MET A 44 -15.28 -10.15 9.71
C MET A 44 -15.25 -9.96 8.19
N MET A 45 -14.87 -8.77 7.73
CA MET A 45 -14.91 -8.41 6.32
C MET A 45 -13.54 -8.54 5.64
N ASN A 46 -12.58 -9.18 6.30
CA ASN A 46 -11.30 -9.47 5.64
C ASN A 46 -11.49 -10.65 4.69
N PRO A 47 -11.49 -10.44 3.37
CA PRO A 47 -11.72 -11.50 2.38
C PRO A 47 -10.63 -12.58 2.36
N ARG A 48 -9.53 -12.38 3.09
CA ARG A 48 -8.43 -13.36 3.20
C ARG A 48 -8.71 -14.49 4.19
N TYR A 49 -9.76 -14.41 5.00
CA TYR A 49 -10.09 -15.45 5.98
C TYR A 49 -11.38 -16.15 5.58
N GLU A 50 -11.27 -17.34 5.01
CA GLU A 50 -12.39 -18.19 4.59
C GLU A 50 -13.25 -18.69 5.74
N ALA A 51 -12.75 -18.69 6.96
CA ALA A 51 -13.49 -19.10 8.15
C ALA A 51 -13.93 -17.90 8.97
N PRO A 52 -15.21 -17.79 9.37
CA PRO A 52 -15.61 -16.82 10.37
C PRO A 52 -14.82 -17.09 11.64
N LEU A 53 -14.16 -16.06 12.18
CA LEU A 53 -13.46 -16.16 13.46
C LEU A 53 -14.40 -16.77 14.51
N PRO A 54 -13.94 -17.77 15.29
CA PRO A 54 -14.79 -18.40 16.30
C PRO A 54 -15.23 -17.34 17.29
N THR A 55 -16.55 -17.18 17.41
CA THR A 55 -17.15 -16.18 18.31
C THR A 55 -17.33 -16.79 19.69
N THR A 56 -16.53 -16.32 20.63
CA THR A 56 -16.49 -16.86 21.98
C THR A 56 -17.34 -16.09 23.00
N GLY A 57 -17.99 -14.98 22.65
CA GLY A 57 -18.70 -14.15 23.60
C GLY A 57 -20.11 -13.67 23.20
N LYS A 58 -20.99 -13.41 24.18
CA LYS A 58 -22.34 -12.83 23.97
C LYS A 58 -22.27 -11.49 23.20
N ARG A 59 -21.25 -10.67 23.48
CA ARG A 59 -21.04 -9.35 22.84
C ARG A 59 -20.80 -9.49 21.34
N GLU A 60 -20.01 -10.49 20.93
CA GLU A 60 -19.73 -10.75 19.51
C GLU A 60 -20.95 -11.31 18.76
N LYS A 61 -21.77 -12.13 19.43
CA LYS A 61 -23.07 -12.59 18.86
C LYS A 61 -24.00 -11.42 18.59
N ILE A 62 -24.11 -10.47 19.54
CA ILE A 62 -24.92 -9.26 19.35
C ILE A 62 -24.41 -8.43 18.16
N LYS A 63 -23.12 -8.18 18.07
CA LYS A 63 -22.53 -7.45 16.93
C LYS A 63 -22.85 -8.13 15.58
N ARG A 64 -22.78 -9.48 15.52
CA ARG A 64 -23.18 -10.24 14.32
C ARG A 64 -24.62 -10.03 13.93
N CYS A 65 -25.52 -10.11 14.90
CA CYS A 65 -26.96 -9.87 14.65
C CYS A 65 -27.20 -8.43 14.15
N MET A 66 -26.55 -7.44 14.77
CA MET A 66 -26.63 -6.04 14.35
C MET A 66 -26.07 -5.84 12.94
N PHE A 67 -24.94 -6.47 12.61
CA PHE A 67 -24.38 -6.42 11.27
C PHE A 67 -25.28 -7.08 10.22
N ALA A 68 -25.86 -8.25 10.54
CA ALA A 68 -26.81 -8.92 9.64
C ALA A 68 -28.06 -8.06 9.39
N LEU A 69 -28.54 -7.38 10.44
CA LEU A 69 -29.65 -6.44 10.32
C LEU A 69 -29.26 -5.22 9.45
N GLN A 70 -28.09 -4.63 9.66
CA GLN A 70 -27.61 -3.54 8.82
C GLN A 70 -27.49 -3.95 7.34
N LYS A 71 -26.91 -5.12 7.05
CA LYS A 71 -26.84 -5.66 5.68
C LYS A 71 -28.23 -5.71 5.03
N LYS A 72 -29.21 -6.26 5.74
CA LYS A 72 -30.59 -6.39 5.24
C LYS A 72 -31.27 -5.04 5.03
N LEU A 73 -31.18 -4.15 6.00
CA LEU A 73 -31.86 -2.84 5.96
C LEU A 73 -31.24 -1.91 4.90
N TRP A 74 -29.92 -1.94 4.74
CA TRP A 74 -29.19 -1.07 3.81
C TRP A 74 -28.91 -1.73 2.47
N ARG A 75 -29.36 -2.97 2.26
CA ARG A 75 -29.11 -3.77 1.04
C ARG A 75 -27.63 -3.80 0.70
N ILE A 76 -26.78 -4.06 1.70
CA ILE A 76 -25.32 -4.13 1.53
C ILE A 76 -24.95 -5.55 1.14
N ASP A 77 -24.29 -5.71 -0.02
CA ASP A 77 -23.56 -6.89 -0.36
C ASP A 77 -22.06 -6.72 -0.07
N LEU A 78 -21.44 -7.79 0.38
CA LEU A 78 -20.00 -7.85 0.60
C LEU A 78 -19.35 -8.53 -0.59
N LEU A 79 -18.31 -7.93 -1.11
CA LEU A 79 -17.42 -8.60 -2.06
C LEU A 79 -16.67 -9.69 -1.28
N THR A 80 -17.11 -10.94 -1.41
CA THR A 80 -16.42 -12.09 -0.83
C THR A 80 -15.16 -12.42 -1.64
N TYR A 81 -14.28 -13.25 -1.08
CA TYR A 81 -13.06 -13.71 -1.75
C TYR A 81 -13.37 -14.40 -3.09
N ASP A 82 -14.40 -15.25 -3.13
CA ASP A 82 -14.83 -15.94 -4.35
C ASP A 82 -15.31 -14.96 -5.43
N ILE A 83 -16.16 -14.02 -5.05
CA ILE A 83 -16.62 -12.96 -5.96
C ILE A 83 -15.44 -12.12 -6.45
N PHE A 84 -14.47 -11.82 -5.57
CA PHE A 84 -13.27 -11.09 -5.96
C PHE A 84 -12.44 -11.84 -7.00
N HIS A 85 -12.28 -13.15 -6.85
CA HIS A 85 -11.55 -13.97 -7.83
C HIS A 85 -12.27 -14.07 -9.17
N ASP A 86 -13.59 -14.21 -9.18
CA ASP A 86 -14.38 -14.24 -10.41
C ASP A 86 -14.36 -12.89 -11.13
N VAL A 87 -14.52 -11.80 -10.38
CA VAL A 87 -14.40 -10.43 -10.87
C VAL A 87 -13.00 -10.19 -11.45
N ARG A 88 -11.95 -10.65 -10.79
CA ARG A 88 -10.57 -10.54 -11.24
C ARG A 88 -10.37 -11.17 -12.62
N ARG A 89 -10.93 -12.36 -12.86
CA ARG A 89 -10.83 -13.06 -14.16
C ARG A 89 -11.57 -12.33 -15.28
N GLN A 90 -12.69 -11.66 -14.96
CA GLN A 90 -13.55 -10.99 -15.94
C GLN A 90 -13.09 -9.59 -16.31
N TYR A 91 -12.29 -8.93 -15.44
CA TYR A 91 -11.94 -7.51 -15.59
C TYR A 91 -10.47 -7.22 -15.88
N VAL A 92 -9.64 -8.25 -16.10
CA VAL A 92 -8.27 -8.08 -16.58
C VAL A 92 -8.34 -7.84 -18.08
N ASP A 93 -8.63 -6.60 -18.46
CA ASP A 93 -8.60 -6.09 -19.83
C ASP A 93 -7.56 -4.96 -19.96
N ASP A 94 -7.27 -4.56 -21.19
CA ASP A 94 -6.28 -3.50 -21.50
C ASP A 94 -6.62 -2.16 -20.84
N ASN A 95 -7.89 -1.93 -20.48
CA ASN A 95 -8.35 -0.69 -19.86
C ASN A 95 -8.32 -0.72 -18.32
N LEU A 96 -7.98 -1.85 -17.69
CA LEU A 96 -8.00 -1.96 -16.23
C LEU A 96 -6.99 -1.04 -15.56
N ILE A 97 -5.80 -0.91 -16.13
CA ILE A 97 -4.73 -0.05 -15.58
C ILE A 97 -5.17 1.41 -15.61
N ASP A 98 -5.76 1.87 -16.70
CA ASP A 98 -6.26 3.25 -16.82
C ASP A 98 -7.44 3.50 -15.89
N ALA A 99 -8.35 2.55 -15.74
CA ALA A 99 -9.44 2.63 -14.77
C ALA A 99 -8.91 2.68 -13.32
N CYS A 100 -7.87 1.91 -12.98
CA CYS A 100 -7.21 1.97 -11.68
C CYS A 100 -6.54 3.32 -11.46
N ARG A 101 -5.85 3.86 -12.47
CA ARG A 101 -5.21 5.19 -12.44
C ARG A 101 -6.23 6.29 -12.20
N GLU A 102 -7.33 6.30 -12.96
CA GLU A 102 -8.40 7.29 -12.81
C GLU A 102 -9.00 7.28 -11.39
N ILE A 103 -9.36 6.10 -10.89
CA ILE A 103 -9.90 5.96 -9.54
C ILE A 103 -8.87 6.39 -8.50
N SER A 104 -7.62 5.95 -8.62
CA SER A 104 -6.56 6.31 -7.67
C SER A 104 -6.34 7.82 -7.62
N ASN A 105 -6.27 8.50 -8.76
CA ASN A 105 -6.11 9.95 -8.83
C ASN A 105 -7.26 10.69 -8.15
N ARG A 106 -8.47 10.13 -8.18
CA ARG A 106 -9.65 10.72 -7.53
C ARG A 106 -9.67 10.52 -6.03
N ILE A 107 -9.26 9.34 -5.54
CA ILE A 107 -9.40 9.00 -4.11
C ILE A 107 -8.12 9.25 -3.31
N TRP A 108 -6.94 9.17 -3.92
CA TRP A 108 -5.66 9.35 -3.26
C TRP A 108 -5.32 10.86 -3.17
N GLN A 109 -6.16 11.56 -2.40
CA GLN A 109 -6.03 12.98 -2.15
C GLN A 109 -5.80 13.18 -0.66
N TYR A 110 -4.58 13.49 -0.26
CA TYR A 110 -4.26 13.73 1.15
C TYR A 110 -4.98 14.95 1.70
N ASN A 111 -5.42 14.87 2.95
CA ASN A 111 -5.86 16.05 3.68
C ASN A 111 -4.66 16.99 3.97
N LYS A 112 -4.96 18.24 4.34
CA LYS A 112 -3.91 19.27 4.53
C LYS A 112 -2.85 18.86 5.57
N GLN A 113 -3.27 18.26 6.69
CA GLN A 113 -2.38 17.85 7.76
C GLN A 113 -1.40 16.75 7.28
N THR A 114 -1.88 15.79 6.51
CA THR A 114 -1.04 14.73 5.91
C THR A 114 -0.08 15.29 4.87
N GLN A 115 -0.55 16.20 4.02
CA GLN A 115 0.32 16.86 3.02
C GLN A 115 1.49 17.60 3.68
N ASP A 116 1.21 18.36 4.74
CA ASP A 116 2.24 19.13 5.44
C ASP A 116 3.25 18.21 6.15
N ALA A 117 2.77 17.11 6.77
CA ALA A 117 3.61 16.13 7.40
C ALA A 117 4.52 15.39 6.38
N ILE A 118 3.99 15.03 5.21
CA ILE A 118 4.77 14.43 4.11
C ILE A 118 5.85 15.41 3.63
N LYS A 119 5.49 16.67 3.36
CA LYS A 119 6.46 17.69 2.93
C LYS A 119 7.57 17.90 3.94
N GLN A 120 7.25 17.95 5.23
CA GLN A 120 8.22 18.07 6.30
C GLN A 120 9.20 16.88 6.31
N ARG A 121 8.71 15.64 6.17
CA ARG A 121 9.58 14.45 6.13
C ARG A 121 10.47 14.46 4.89
N ILE A 122 9.92 14.72 3.73
CA ILE A 122 10.71 14.77 2.48
C ILE A 122 11.78 15.85 2.55
N SER A 123 11.51 16.99 3.15
CA SER A 123 12.49 18.08 3.29
C SER A 123 13.69 17.76 4.20
N THR A 124 13.66 16.66 4.95
CA THR A 124 14.82 16.18 5.71
C THR A 124 15.88 15.50 4.84
N LEU A 125 15.51 15.11 3.63
CA LEU A 125 16.43 14.50 2.67
C LEU A 125 17.04 15.55 1.74
N SER A 126 18.34 15.48 1.54
CA SER A 126 19.05 16.27 0.52
C SER A 126 19.01 15.55 -0.84
N LEU A 127 17.80 15.12 -1.26
CA LEU A 127 17.58 14.38 -2.48
C LEU A 127 17.68 15.33 -3.69
N PRO A 128 18.41 14.99 -4.77
CA PRO A 128 18.48 15.83 -5.97
C PRO A 128 17.16 15.81 -6.75
N ASP A 129 16.96 16.79 -7.65
CA ASP A 129 15.75 16.91 -8.47
C ASP A 129 15.53 15.69 -9.38
N THR A 130 16.59 15.02 -9.78
CA THR A 130 16.54 13.80 -10.60
C THR A 130 17.18 12.63 -9.86
N TYR A 131 16.41 11.62 -9.58
CA TYR A 131 16.84 10.40 -8.90
C TYR A 131 16.04 9.20 -9.40
N VAL A 132 16.52 8.01 -9.12
CA VAL A 132 15.80 6.75 -9.27
C VAL A 132 15.34 6.26 -7.91
N SER A 133 14.42 5.31 -7.88
CA SER A 133 13.95 4.77 -6.61
C SER A 133 13.80 3.26 -6.62
N VAL A 134 13.98 2.66 -5.44
CA VAL A 134 13.75 1.23 -5.23
C VAL A 134 12.83 1.00 -4.04
N HIS A 135 12.00 -0.05 -4.13
CA HIS A 135 11.24 -0.56 -2.99
C HIS A 135 11.65 -2.00 -2.69
N ILE A 136 12.32 -2.20 -1.57
CA ILE A 136 12.88 -3.49 -1.14
C ILE A 136 12.27 -3.89 0.19
N ARG A 137 11.43 -4.92 0.19
CA ARG A 137 10.78 -5.43 1.39
C ARG A 137 11.44 -6.71 1.90
N ARG A 138 11.76 -6.77 3.20
CA ARG A 138 12.43 -7.88 3.86
C ARG A 138 11.57 -8.55 4.95
N GLY A 139 10.74 -7.83 5.67
CA GLY A 139 10.01 -8.28 6.87
C GLY A 139 9.21 -9.57 6.69
N ASP A 140 7.93 -9.55 7.04
CA ASP A 140 7.05 -10.73 7.04
C ASP A 140 6.87 -11.41 5.67
N LYS A 141 7.18 -10.73 4.56
CA LYS A 141 7.18 -11.28 3.20
C LYS A 141 8.17 -12.43 2.99
N ALA A 142 9.21 -12.57 3.81
CA ALA A 142 10.12 -13.72 3.76
C ALA A 142 9.40 -15.06 3.93
N ARG A 143 8.20 -15.05 4.52
CA ARG A 143 7.35 -16.23 4.68
C ARG A 143 6.55 -16.58 3.41
N GLU A 144 6.38 -15.62 2.51
CA GLU A 144 5.57 -15.75 1.28
C GLU A 144 6.43 -15.97 0.04
N ALA A 145 7.61 -15.37 -0.03
CA ALA A 145 8.53 -15.46 -1.16
C ALA A 145 9.99 -15.30 -0.72
N ALA A 146 10.92 -15.90 -1.45
CA ALA A 146 12.35 -15.68 -1.27
C ALA A 146 12.69 -14.21 -1.51
N HIS A 147 13.61 -13.67 -0.70
CA HIS A 147 14.10 -12.31 -0.89
C HIS A 147 14.81 -12.19 -2.23
N THR A 148 14.47 -11.15 -2.97
CA THR A 148 15.23 -10.80 -4.17
C THR A 148 16.54 -10.16 -3.76
N ASP A 149 17.64 -10.59 -4.39
CA ASP A 149 18.96 -10.03 -4.17
C ASP A 149 18.99 -8.54 -4.57
N ILE A 150 19.68 -7.71 -3.77
CA ILE A 150 19.84 -6.27 -4.05
C ILE A 150 20.52 -6.01 -5.38
N ASP A 151 21.44 -6.88 -5.81
CA ASP A 151 22.15 -6.75 -7.07
C ASP A 151 21.21 -6.73 -8.27
N LYS A 152 20.10 -7.44 -8.18
CA LYS A 152 19.10 -7.43 -9.25
C LYS A 152 18.45 -6.05 -9.43
N TYR A 153 18.22 -5.33 -8.32
CA TYR A 153 17.70 -3.96 -8.38
C TYR A 153 18.70 -3.03 -9.03
N ILE A 154 19.96 -3.09 -8.60
CA ILE A 154 21.03 -2.25 -9.13
C ILE A 154 21.28 -2.54 -10.62
N THR A 155 21.37 -3.81 -11.01
CA THR A 155 21.51 -4.21 -12.42
C THR A 155 20.38 -3.65 -13.29
N LEU A 156 19.12 -3.69 -12.80
CA LEU A 156 18.00 -3.12 -13.53
C LEU A 156 18.08 -1.59 -13.64
N ILE A 157 18.60 -0.90 -12.63
CA ILE A 157 18.86 0.53 -12.73
C ILE A 157 19.94 0.80 -13.79
N GLU A 158 21.08 0.11 -13.72
CA GLU A 158 22.22 0.29 -14.64
C GLU A 158 21.88 0.10 -16.11
N VAL A 159 21.02 -0.89 -16.40
CA VAL A 159 20.56 -1.15 -17.77
C VAL A 159 19.65 -0.04 -18.31
N ASN A 160 18.94 0.67 -17.43
CA ASN A 160 17.90 1.63 -17.82
C ASN A 160 18.34 3.10 -17.69
N THR A 161 19.35 3.41 -16.88
CA THR A 161 19.79 4.80 -16.65
C THR A 161 21.23 4.87 -16.11
N SER A 162 21.88 6.02 -16.33
CA SER A 162 23.17 6.35 -15.72
C SER A 162 23.04 7.05 -14.35
N CYS A 163 21.83 7.31 -13.87
CA CYS A 163 21.60 7.93 -12.56
C CYS A 163 22.09 7.01 -11.43
N ARG A 164 22.80 7.61 -10.45
CA ARG A 164 23.36 6.90 -9.29
C ARG A 164 22.85 7.44 -7.96
N ASP A 165 21.93 8.41 -8.00
CA ASP A 165 21.18 8.89 -6.84
C ASP A 165 19.93 8.04 -6.68
N VAL A 166 19.84 7.29 -5.57
CA VAL A 166 18.81 6.28 -5.38
C VAL A 166 18.05 6.51 -4.08
N PHE A 167 16.75 6.77 -4.16
CA PHE A 167 15.88 6.72 -3.00
C PHE A 167 15.49 5.27 -2.69
N VAL A 168 15.73 4.83 -1.46
CA VAL A 168 15.49 3.46 -0.98
C VAL A 168 14.34 3.47 0.01
N ALA A 169 13.17 2.98 -0.40
CA ALA A 169 12.08 2.65 0.50
C ALA A 169 12.23 1.18 0.93
N THR A 170 12.38 0.95 2.21
CA THR A 170 12.51 -0.39 2.78
C THR A 170 11.90 -0.46 4.18
N ASP A 171 11.46 -1.64 4.60
CA ASP A 171 11.02 -1.91 5.96
C ASP A 171 12.17 -2.38 6.88
N ASP A 172 13.37 -2.60 6.31
CA ASP A 172 14.56 -3.04 7.03
C ASP A 172 15.77 -2.16 6.69
N TYR A 173 16.25 -1.40 7.67
CA TYR A 173 17.38 -0.49 7.48
C TYR A 173 18.68 -1.20 7.09
N SER A 174 18.83 -2.50 7.40
CA SER A 174 20.01 -3.28 7.00
C SER A 174 20.18 -3.35 5.48
N VAL A 175 19.09 -3.24 4.71
CA VAL A 175 19.10 -3.15 3.25
C VAL A 175 19.81 -1.88 2.79
N TYR A 176 19.52 -0.75 3.44
CA TYR A 176 20.19 0.50 3.15
C TYR A 176 21.68 0.44 3.47
N GLU A 177 22.05 -0.13 4.64
CA GLU A 177 23.43 -0.35 5.04
C GLU A 177 24.18 -1.25 4.03
N GLU A 178 23.54 -2.33 3.58
CA GLU A 178 24.08 -3.27 2.58
C GLU A 178 24.33 -2.57 1.24
N LEU A 179 23.39 -1.76 0.75
CA LEU A 179 23.54 -0.99 -0.47
C LEU A 179 24.71 0.00 -0.39
N CYS A 180 24.80 0.77 0.70
CA CYS A 180 25.89 1.72 0.91
C CYS A 180 27.26 1.03 0.96
N ALA A 181 27.36 -0.13 1.60
CA ALA A 181 28.61 -0.87 1.73
C ALA A 181 29.05 -1.49 0.39
N LYS A 182 28.10 -2.00 -0.39
CA LYS A 182 28.40 -2.73 -1.63
C LYS A 182 28.60 -1.82 -2.84
N TYR A 183 27.97 -0.66 -2.85
CA TYR A 183 28.01 0.30 -3.95
C TYR A 183 28.47 1.70 -3.48
N PRO A 184 29.73 1.85 -3.05
CA PRO A 184 30.24 3.09 -2.42
C PRO A 184 30.27 4.30 -3.37
N ASP A 185 30.24 4.07 -4.68
CA ASP A 185 30.21 5.14 -5.70
C ASP A 185 28.78 5.65 -6.00
N TRP A 186 27.75 5.08 -5.33
CA TRP A 186 26.36 5.50 -5.46
C TRP A 186 25.93 6.35 -4.26
N GLN A 187 24.94 7.19 -4.44
CA GLN A 187 24.32 7.96 -3.37
C GLN A 187 22.95 7.36 -3.03
N PHE A 188 22.81 6.89 -1.81
CA PHE A 188 21.56 6.31 -1.33
C PHE A 188 20.88 7.23 -0.30
N TYR A 189 19.57 7.33 -0.39
CA TYR A 189 18.72 8.15 0.49
C TYR A 189 17.57 7.29 1.01
N THR A 190 17.19 7.45 2.27
CA THR A 190 16.05 6.70 2.86
C THR A 190 15.37 7.50 3.95
N LEU A 191 14.08 7.30 4.12
CA LEU A 191 13.32 7.74 5.30
C LEU A 191 13.19 6.65 6.36
N THR A 192 13.65 5.42 6.08
CA THR A 192 13.59 4.30 7.00
C THR A 192 14.43 4.57 8.25
N PRO A 193 13.86 4.55 9.46
CA PRO A 193 14.62 4.73 10.69
C PRO A 193 15.66 3.62 10.88
N ALA A 194 16.85 4.00 11.41
CA ALA A 194 17.95 3.05 11.65
C ALA A 194 17.61 1.90 12.61
N VAL A 195 16.54 2.04 13.38
CA VAL A 195 16.06 0.99 14.31
C VAL A 195 15.16 -0.04 13.65
N ASN A 196 14.67 0.21 12.45
CA ASN A 196 13.76 -0.70 11.76
C ASN A 196 14.50 -1.93 11.23
N ARG A 197 13.98 -3.11 11.55
CA ARG A 197 14.53 -4.42 11.15
C ARG A 197 13.42 -5.34 10.63
N GLY A 198 12.70 -4.87 9.61
CA GLY A 198 11.62 -5.58 8.96
C GLY A 198 10.24 -5.31 9.56
N TYR A 199 9.25 -5.22 8.69
CA TYR A 199 7.85 -5.03 9.07
C TYR A 199 7.25 -6.33 9.62
N ASP A 200 6.50 -6.20 10.71
CA ASP A 200 5.68 -7.26 11.29
C ASP A 200 4.27 -6.73 11.57
N GLN A 201 3.27 -7.30 10.91
CA GLN A 201 1.87 -6.89 11.04
C GLN A 201 1.36 -6.92 12.48
N ARG A 202 1.75 -7.92 13.28
CA ARG A 202 1.28 -8.06 14.67
C ARG A 202 1.85 -6.96 15.56
N LYS A 203 3.12 -6.60 15.33
CA LYS A 203 3.75 -5.50 16.05
C LYS A 203 3.08 -4.16 15.69
N PHE A 204 2.82 -3.93 14.41
CA PHE A 204 2.13 -2.74 13.93
C PHE A 204 0.74 -2.57 14.57
N GLU A 205 -0.04 -3.65 14.66
CA GLU A 205 -1.36 -3.64 15.31
C GLU A 205 -1.29 -3.35 16.81
N ALA A 206 -0.17 -3.69 17.48
CA ALA A 206 0.06 -3.44 18.89
C ALA A 206 0.58 -2.03 19.20
N PHE A 207 0.98 -1.25 18.20
CA PHE A 207 1.46 0.12 18.40
C PHE A 207 0.37 1.06 18.91
N SER A 208 0.79 2.14 19.62
CA SER A 208 -0.11 3.24 19.95
C SER A 208 -0.68 3.90 18.67
N ALA A 209 -1.77 4.62 18.81
CA ALA A 209 -2.37 5.35 17.70
C ALA A 209 -1.38 6.35 17.06
N GLU A 210 -0.61 7.06 17.91
CA GLU A 210 0.41 8.01 17.46
C GLU A 210 1.53 7.31 16.68
N HIS A 211 2.00 6.16 17.17
CA HIS A 211 3.06 5.41 16.50
C HIS A 211 2.56 4.87 15.15
N ARG A 212 1.35 4.28 15.10
CA ARG A 212 0.76 3.86 13.82
C ARG A 212 0.63 5.02 12.83
N ARG A 213 0.21 6.20 13.32
CA ARG A 213 0.13 7.40 12.50
C ARG A 213 1.49 7.78 11.93
N ASP A 214 2.54 7.73 12.73
CA ASP A 214 3.90 8.08 12.30
C ASP A 214 4.43 7.11 11.24
N GLU A 215 4.26 5.81 11.44
CA GLU A 215 4.60 4.76 10.46
C GLU A 215 3.82 4.97 9.13
N MET A 216 2.53 5.28 9.20
CA MET A 216 1.72 5.55 8.01
C MET A 216 2.17 6.81 7.26
N LEU A 217 2.56 7.87 7.96
CA LEU A 217 3.08 9.08 7.35
C LEU A 217 4.44 8.86 6.70
N THR A 218 5.28 7.99 7.26
CA THR A 218 6.54 7.55 6.64
C THR A 218 6.25 6.78 5.36
N LEU A 219 5.34 5.79 5.42
CA LEU A 219 4.91 5.02 4.24
C LEU A 219 4.36 5.92 3.11
N PHE A 220 3.53 6.91 3.45
CA PHE A 220 3.01 7.84 2.44
C PHE A 220 4.11 8.73 1.85
N SER A 221 5.08 9.16 2.67
CA SER A 221 6.25 9.90 2.19
C SER A 221 7.11 9.06 1.24
N ASP A 222 7.32 7.79 1.57
CA ASP A 222 8.01 6.84 0.69
C ASP A 222 7.26 6.70 -0.66
N ILE A 223 5.93 6.51 -0.63
CA ILE A 223 5.11 6.38 -1.84
C ILE A 223 5.23 7.63 -2.72
N GLU A 224 5.21 8.83 -2.15
CA GLU A 224 5.35 10.09 -2.91
C GLU A 224 6.76 10.21 -3.53
N LEU A 225 7.82 9.87 -2.78
CA LEU A 225 9.19 9.86 -3.30
C LEU A 225 9.39 8.80 -4.39
N LEU A 226 8.84 7.59 -4.19
CA LEU A 226 8.88 6.54 -5.20
C LEU A 226 8.17 6.97 -6.49
N ALA A 227 6.99 7.58 -6.37
CA ALA A 227 6.19 8.03 -7.53
C ALA A 227 6.79 9.23 -8.27
N ALA A 228 7.55 10.09 -7.57
CA ALA A 228 8.19 11.27 -8.15
C ALA A 228 9.51 10.96 -8.88
N SER A 229 10.10 9.78 -8.66
CA SER A 229 11.36 9.38 -9.26
C SER A 229 11.30 9.28 -10.79
N SER A 230 12.45 9.42 -11.44
CA SER A 230 12.57 9.25 -12.89
C SER A 230 12.39 7.78 -13.33
N LEU A 231 12.73 6.83 -12.45
CA LEU A 231 12.58 5.39 -12.63
C LEU A 231 12.32 4.74 -11.27
N PHE A 232 11.32 3.87 -11.19
CA PHE A 232 11.07 3.00 -10.05
C PHE A 232 11.44 1.55 -10.37
N VAL A 233 12.17 0.89 -9.47
CA VAL A 233 12.46 -0.55 -9.54
C VAL A 233 12.00 -1.22 -8.25
N GLY A 234 11.10 -2.20 -8.36
CA GLY A 234 10.53 -2.85 -7.18
C GLY A 234 9.79 -4.14 -7.50
N THR A 235 9.23 -4.78 -6.47
CA THR A 235 8.41 -5.98 -6.64
C THR A 235 6.98 -5.59 -7.06
N LEU A 236 6.54 -6.01 -8.25
CA LEU A 236 5.17 -5.79 -8.72
C LEU A 236 4.14 -6.70 -8.03
N SER A 237 4.59 -7.71 -7.29
CA SER A 237 3.73 -8.51 -6.38
C SER A 237 3.39 -7.80 -5.07
N SER A 238 4.06 -6.69 -4.73
CA SER A 238 3.76 -5.91 -3.55
C SER A 238 2.63 -4.90 -3.80
N ASN A 239 1.84 -4.56 -2.76
CA ASN A 239 0.80 -3.54 -2.86
C ASN A 239 1.36 -2.18 -3.34
N ILE A 240 2.56 -1.80 -2.89
CA ILE A 240 3.24 -0.57 -3.31
C ILE A 240 3.62 -0.65 -4.79
N GLY A 241 4.27 -1.72 -5.22
CA GLY A 241 4.65 -1.90 -6.63
C GLY A 241 3.44 -1.96 -7.56
N MET A 242 2.38 -2.67 -7.17
CA MET A 242 1.12 -2.67 -7.91
C MET A 242 0.53 -1.27 -8.06
N TYR A 243 0.50 -0.50 -6.96
CA TYR A 243 -0.02 0.87 -6.97
C TYR A 243 0.81 1.80 -7.84
N LEU A 244 2.14 1.76 -7.74
CA LEU A 244 3.04 2.60 -8.53
C LEU A 244 2.97 2.30 -10.02
N TYR A 245 2.73 1.04 -10.39
CA TYR A 245 2.63 0.64 -11.79
C TYR A 245 1.55 1.39 -12.58
N TRP A 246 0.38 1.63 -11.97
CA TRP A 246 -0.65 2.44 -12.65
C TRP A 246 -0.55 3.93 -12.32
N ARG A 247 0.12 4.33 -11.25
CA ARG A 247 0.28 5.73 -10.88
C ARG A 247 1.34 6.43 -11.72
N MET A 248 2.47 5.76 -11.96
CA MET A 248 3.58 6.32 -12.71
C MET A 248 3.33 6.30 -14.23
N PRO A 249 4.00 7.19 -14.99
CA PRO A 249 4.01 7.09 -16.45
C PRO A 249 4.48 5.71 -16.93
N GLN A 250 3.89 5.25 -18.03
CA GLN A 250 4.28 3.96 -18.63
C GLN A 250 5.78 3.92 -18.93
N GLY A 251 6.41 2.80 -18.65
CA GLY A 251 7.86 2.58 -18.85
C GLY A 251 8.75 3.09 -17.71
N ARG A 252 8.22 3.80 -16.72
CA ARG A 252 8.99 4.25 -15.54
C ARG A 252 8.89 3.33 -14.34
N CYS A 253 8.21 2.20 -14.43
CA CYS A 253 8.04 1.24 -13.36
C CYS A 253 8.51 -0.14 -13.83
N ILE A 254 9.58 -0.66 -13.23
CA ILE A 254 10.21 -1.94 -13.59
C ILE A 254 10.05 -2.92 -12.44
N GLY A 255 9.53 -4.11 -12.75
CA GLY A 255 9.42 -5.19 -11.78
C GLY A 255 10.70 -6.02 -11.68
N VAL A 256 11.14 -6.33 -10.46
CA VAL A 256 12.23 -7.30 -10.23
C VAL A 256 11.73 -8.75 -10.23
N ASP A 257 10.43 -8.95 -10.01
CA ASP A 257 9.78 -10.26 -9.91
C ASP A 257 8.93 -10.59 -11.15
N TYR A 258 8.29 -9.59 -11.77
CA TYR A 258 7.45 -9.74 -12.95
C TYR A 258 7.72 -8.63 -13.96
N ASN A 259 7.66 -8.98 -15.24
CA ASN A 259 7.83 -8.02 -16.34
C ASN A 259 6.57 -7.19 -16.58
N GLN A 260 5.43 -7.65 -16.11
CA GLN A 260 4.13 -6.97 -16.26
C GLN A 260 3.35 -7.03 -14.96
N TRP A 261 2.56 -5.99 -14.75
CA TRP A 261 1.63 -5.92 -13.63
C TRP A 261 0.58 -7.05 -13.70
N LYS A 262 0.31 -7.64 -12.54
CA LYS A 262 -0.75 -8.63 -12.36
C LYS A 262 -1.54 -8.29 -11.10
N ILE A 263 -2.86 -8.54 -11.13
CA ILE A 263 -3.68 -8.58 -9.93
C ILE A 263 -3.45 -9.93 -9.25
N TRP A 264 -3.12 -9.89 -7.98
CA TRP A 264 -2.87 -11.08 -7.14
C TRP A 264 -4.09 -11.42 -6.28
#